data_331459cd042c3030f4c8e1079ac15173
#
_entry.id   331459cd042c3030f4c8e1079ac15173
#
_cell.length_a   1.000
_cell.length_b   1.000
_cell.length_c   1.000
_cell.angle_alpha   90.00
_cell.angle_beta   90.00
_cell.angle_gamma   90.00
#
_symmetry.space_group_name_H-M   'P 1'
#
loop_
_entity.id
_entity.type
_entity.pdbx_description
1 polymer ?
#
loop_
_entity_poly.entity_id
_entity_poly.type
_entity_poly.pdbx_seq_one_letter_code
_entity_poly.pdbx_strand_id
1 'polypeptide(L)'
;MGATVLAGCSDSGAPTVTAGSSGVQVEIANTINYGSVGTTTEIDCADGKSLTVGGSNNTLQVKGRCTNVNVGGADNKLTFAEITDALNVVGLNNTVSYSAGQPRVEDTGAGNSIRRG
;
A
#
# COMPACT_ATOMS: atom_id res chain seq x y z
N MET A 1 -29.74 3.42 8.41
CA MET A 1 -29.15 3.81 8.25
C MET A 1 -28.21 3.94 8.21
N GLY A 2 -28.16 3.92 8.20
CA GLY A 2 -27.20 4.17 8.15
C GLY A 2 -26.54 4.44 7.56
N ALA A 3 -26.35 4.33 7.27
CA ALA A 3 -25.56 4.56 6.75
C ALA A 3 -25.44 5.41 6.30
N THR A 4 -25.88 5.62 6.35
CA THR A 4 -25.61 6.31 5.95
C THR A 4 -25.06 7.01 5.88
N VAL A 5 -25.34 7.02 6.00
CA VAL A 5 -24.78 7.80 5.90
C VAL A 5 -23.86 8.17 5.76
N LEU A 6 -23.64 8.07 5.80
CA LEU A 6 -22.63 8.39 5.60
C LEU A 6 -22.35 8.56 4.48
N ALA A 7 -22.95 8.15 3.96
CA ALA A 7 -22.59 8.28 2.78
C ALA A 7 -22.56 9.54 2.27
N GLY A 8 -23.37 10.24 2.54
CA GLY A 8 -23.37 11.48 1.97
C GLY A 8 -22.15 12.16 2.19
N CYS A 9 -21.48 11.75 3.11
CA CYS A 9 -20.32 12.42 3.32
C CYS A 9 -19.30 12.04 2.41
N SER A 10 -19.53 11.18 1.58
CA SER A 10 -18.49 10.77 0.70
C SER A 10 -18.21 11.71 -0.37
N ASP A 11 -18.60 12.92 -0.22
CA ASP A 11 -18.30 13.84 -1.18
C ASP A 11 -16.90 14.06 -1.37
N SER A 12 -16.57 14.81 -2.32
CA SER A 12 -15.22 15.10 -2.68
C SER A 12 -14.43 15.52 -1.51
N GLY A 13 -13.29 15.03 -1.40
CA GLY A 13 -12.39 15.39 -0.33
C GLY A 13 -12.51 14.55 0.91
N ALA A 14 -13.55 13.80 1.03
CA ALA A 14 -13.67 12.96 2.21
C ALA A 14 -12.83 11.70 2.05
N PRO A 15 -12.25 11.20 3.13
CA PRO A 15 -11.49 9.97 3.02
C PRO A 15 -12.41 8.79 2.75
N THR A 16 -11.87 7.84 2.03
CA THR A 16 -12.56 6.60 1.75
C THR A 16 -11.97 5.52 2.64
N VAL A 17 -12.81 4.85 3.39
CA VAL A 17 -12.36 3.80 4.29
C VAL A 17 -13.00 2.49 3.88
N THR A 18 -12.16 1.50 3.67
CA THR A 18 -12.62 0.15 3.38
C THR A 18 -12.10 -0.75 4.47
N ALA A 19 -13.00 -1.41 5.16
CA ALA A 19 -12.64 -2.32 6.22
C ALA A 19 -13.25 -3.67 5.93
N GLY A 20 -12.49 -4.71 6.12
CA GLY A 20 -12.99 -6.05 5.87
C GLY A 20 -12.12 -7.05 6.56
N SER A 21 -12.25 -8.30 6.17
CA SER A 21 -11.49 -9.35 6.82
C SER A 21 -10.00 -9.23 6.52
N SER A 22 -9.63 -8.46 5.53
CA SER A 22 -8.23 -8.35 5.13
C SER A 22 -7.53 -7.14 5.72
N GLY A 23 -8.17 -6.39 6.58
CA GLY A 23 -7.52 -5.25 7.21
C GLY A 23 -8.18 -3.94 6.84
N VAL A 24 -7.48 -2.85 7.09
CA VAL A 24 -8.03 -1.51 6.91
C VAL A 24 -7.25 -0.78 5.84
N GLN A 25 -7.96 -0.25 4.88
CA GLN A 25 -7.41 0.55 3.82
C GLN A 25 -8.11 1.90 3.81
N VAL A 26 -7.33 2.97 3.88
CA VAL A 26 -7.85 4.32 3.88
C VAL A 26 -7.17 5.11 2.77
N GLU A 27 -7.96 5.75 1.93
CA GLU A 27 -7.42 6.56 0.85
C GLU A 27 -7.71 8.03 1.12
N ILE A 28 -6.65 8.85 1.15
CA ILE A 28 -6.76 10.28 1.37
C ILE A 28 -5.87 10.97 0.35
N ALA A 29 -6.46 11.88 -0.42
CA ALA A 29 -5.70 12.69 -1.38
C ALA A 29 -4.84 11.83 -2.30
N ASN A 30 -5.42 10.83 -2.88
CA ASN A 30 -4.76 9.97 -3.84
C ASN A 30 -3.66 9.10 -3.22
N THR A 31 -3.64 8.97 -1.92
CA THR A 31 -2.71 8.11 -1.20
C THR A 31 -3.49 7.04 -0.44
N ILE A 32 -3.14 5.79 -0.69
CA ILE A 32 -3.76 4.68 0.01
C ILE A 32 -2.89 4.34 1.21
N ASN A 33 -3.51 4.28 2.37
CA ASN A 33 -2.81 3.89 3.59
C ASN A 33 -3.36 2.55 4.03
N TYR A 34 -2.48 1.59 4.19
CA TYR A 34 -2.88 0.25 4.59
C TYR A 34 -2.11 -0.15 5.84
N GLY A 35 -2.82 -0.63 6.85
CA GLY A 35 -2.21 -1.12 8.06
C GLY A 35 -3.01 -2.28 8.62
N SER A 36 -2.31 -3.36 8.97
CA SER A 36 -2.97 -4.51 9.56
C SER A 36 -1.91 -5.48 10.05
N VAL A 37 -2.34 -6.61 10.59
CA VAL A 37 -1.46 -7.66 11.07
C VAL A 37 -1.96 -8.99 10.55
N GLY A 38 -1.08 -9.71 9.85
CA GLY A 38 -1.39 -11.07 9.43
C GLY A 38 -2.47 -11.19 8.36
N THR A 39 -2.59 -10.18 7.49
CA THR A 39 -3.65 -10.21 6.48
C THR A 39 -3.10 -10.45 5.09
N THR A 40 -3.96 -10.91 4.19
CA THR A 40 -3.66 -11.09 2.79
C THR A 40 -4.74 -10.37 2.00
N THR A 41 -4.34 -9.43 1.15
CA THR A 41 -5.32 -8.67 0.40
C THR A 41 -4.74 -8.12 -0.89
N GLU A 42 -5.60 -7.56 -1.72
CA GLU A 42 -5.22 -6.89 -2.95
C GLU A 42 -5.46 -5.39 -2.81
N ILE A 43 -4.58 -4.61 -3.38
CA ILE A 43 -4.69 -3.16 -3.39
C ILE A 43 -4.53 -2.70 -4.83
N ASP A 44 -5.29 -1.68 -5.22
CA ASP A 44 -5.25 -1.17 -6.59
C ASP A 44 -4.81 0.29 -6.56
N CYS A 45 -3.62 0.56 -7.09
CA CYS A 45 -3.13 1.93 -7.21
C CYS A 45 -3.73 2.66 -8.41
N ALA A 46 -4.52 1.97 -9.21
CA ALA A 46 -5.14 2.55 -10.39
C ALA A 46 -4.09 3.17 -11.30
N ASP A 47 -4.17 4.44 -11.55
CA ASP A 47 -3.31 5.13 -12.50
C ASP A 47 -2.40 6.13 -11.85
N GLY A 48 -1.88 5.85 -10.71
CA GLY A 48 -0.89 6.76 -10.14
C GLY A 48 -1.12 7.13 -8.70
N LYS A 49 -1.79 6.28 -7.95
CA LYS A 49 -1.94 6.55 -6.53
C LYS A 49 -0.65 6.20 -5.80
N SER A 50 -0.48 6.82 -4.65
CA SER A 50 0.61 6.49 -3.75
C SER A 50 0.13 5.47 -2.73
N LEU A 51 1.05 4.69 -2.19
CA LEU A 51 0.69 3.66 -1.23
C LEU A 51 1.63 3.71 -0.04
N THR A 52 1.06 3.70 1.14
CA THR A 52 1.82 3.62 2.39
C THR A 52 1.35 2.37 3.14
N VAL A 53 2.30 1.53 3.49
CA VAL A 53 2.01 0.25 4.15
C VAL A 53 2.66 0.23 5.51
N GLY A 54 1.88 -0.13 6.53
CA GLY A 54 2.38 -0.36 7.87
C GLY A 54 1.88 -1.69 8.38
N GLY A 55 2.18 -2.00 9.64
CA GLY A 55 1.74 -3.25 10.24
C GLY A 55 2.75 -4.36 10.07
N SER A 56 2.32 -5.60 10.25
CA SER A 56 3.26 -6.71 10.19
C SER A 56 2.60 -7.97 9.64
N ASN A 57 3.43 -8.81 9.06
CA ASN A 57 3.01 -10.12 8.54
C ASN A 57 1.90 -10.04 7.52
N ASN A 58 1.86 -8.99 6.73
CA ASN A 58 0.86 -8.85 5.70
C ASN A 58 1.40 -9.32 4.36
N THR A 59 0.53 -9.90 3.54
CA THR A 59 0.87 -10.28 2.17
C THR A 59 -0.05 -9.49 1.26
N LEU A 60 0.53 -8.62 0.46
CA LEU A 60 -0.23 -7.73 -0.38
C LEU A 60 0.12 -7.91 -1.83
N GLN A 61 -0.91 -7.97 -2.67
CA GLN A 61 -0.74 -7.91 -4.11
C GLN A 61 -1.28 -6.58 -4.57
N VAL A 62 -0.41 -5.77 -5.15
CA VAL A 62 -0.77 -4.42 -5.53
C VAL A 62 -0.78 -4.34 -7.04
N LYS A 63 -1.92 -4.00 -7.59
CA LYS A 63 -2.07 -3.88 -9.02
C LYS A 63 -2.21 -2.42 -9.41
N GLY A 64 -2.16 -2.16 -10.70
CA GLY A 64 -2.20 -0.81 -11.19
C GLY A 64 -0.80 -0.19 -11.17
N ARG A 65 -0.75 1.11 -11.28
CA ARG A 65 0.50 1.85 -11.35
C ARG A 65 0.62 2.72 -10.11
N CYS A 66 1.57 2.39 -9.24
CA CYS A 66 1.81 3.18 -8.04
C CYS A 66 2.92 4.19 -8.33
N THR A 67 2.77 5.41 -7.86
CA THR A 67 3.81 6.40 -8.05
C THR A 67 4.83 6.35 -6.93
N ASN A 68 4.39 6.57 -5.70
CA ASN A 68 5.27 6.55 -4.56
C ASN A 68 4.80 5.48 -3.59
N VAL A 69 5.73 4.64 -3.15
CA VAL A 69 5.41 3.56 -2.24
C VAL A 69 6.29 3.67 -1.02
N ASN A 70 5.68 3.69 0.15
CA ASN A 70 6.40 3.70 1.41
C ASN A 70 6.00 2.46 2.20
N VAL A 71 6.99 1.68 2.59
CA VAL A 71 6.74 0.46 3.34
C VAL A 71 7.41 0.56 4.69
N GLY A 72 6.61 0.52 5.74
CA GLY A 72 7.09 0.45 7.10
C GLY A 72 6.62 -0.87 7.70
N GLY A 73 6.85 -1.04 9.00
CA GLY A 73 6.41 -2.25 9.66
C GLY A 73 7.42 -3.38 9.49
N ALA A 74 6.97 -4.61 9.68
CA ALA A 74 7.86 -5.75 9.71
C ALA A 74 7.25 -6.97 9.04
N ASP A 75 8.12 -7.75 8.40
CA ASP A 75 7.73 -9.05 7.84
C ASP A 75 6.58 -8.98 6.85
N ASN A 76 6.48 -7.90 6.12
CA ASN A 76 5.46 -7.76 5.09
C ASN A 76 5.99 -8.26 3.75
N LYS A 77 5.12 -8.84 2.96
CA LYS A 77 5.46 -9.31 1.63
C LYS A 77 4.57 -8.61 0.62
N LEU A 78 5.19 -7.86 -0.29
CA LEU A 78 4.45 -7.03 -1.21
C LEU A 78 4.89 -7.32 -2.64
N THR A 79 3.91 -7.47 -3.51
CA THR A 79 4.15 -7.69 -4.92
C THR A 79 3.41 -6.60 -5.69
N PHE A 80 4.15 -5.84 -6.50
CA PHE A 80 3.59 -4.72 -7.25
C PHE A 80 3.61 -5.01 -8.73
N ALA A 81 2.55 -4.59 -9.43
CA ALA A 81 2.55 -4.65 -10.86
C ALA A 81 3.49 -3.60 -11.44
N GLU A 82 3.42 -2.38 -10.94
CA GLU A 82 4.28 -1.30 -11.43
C GLU A 82 4.47 -0.23 -10.37
N ILE A 83 5.72 0.24 -10.22
CA ILE A 83 6.03 1.40 -9.38
C ILE A 83 6.82 2.35 -10.27
N THR A 84 6.37 3.60 -10.40
CA THR A 84 6.95 4.51 -11.37
C THR A 84 7.96 5.48 -10.79
N ASP A 85 7.70 6.04 -9.61
CA ASP A 85 8.52 7.14 -9.11
C ASP A 85 9.50 6.74 -8.01
N ALA A 86 9.00 6.30 -6.88
CA ALA A 86 9.87 6.02 -5.75
C ALA A 86 9.34 4.86 -4.91
N LEU A 87 10.28 4.11 -4.36
CA LEU A 87 9.97 3.04 -3.41
C LEU A 87 10.88 3.23 -2.22
N ASN A 88 10.28 3.53 -1.07
CA ASN A 88 11.03 3.68 0.17
C ASN A 88 10.63 2.58 1.12
N VAL A 89 11.63 1.89 1.67
CA VAL A 89 11.39 0.84 2.65
C VAL A 89 12.11 1.22 3.92
N VAL A 90 11.36 1.41 4.99
CA VAL A 90 11.95 1.85 6.26
C VAL A 90 11.74 0.85 7.39
N GLY A 91 11.08 -0.25 7.12
CA GLY A 91 10.80 -1.24 8.15
C GLY A 91 11.84 -2.33 8.23
N LEU A 92 11.43 -3.48 8.73
CA LEU A 92 12.33 -4.59 8.97
C LEU A 92 11.82 -5.85 8.28
N ASN A 93 12.73 -6.57 7.65
CA ASN A 93 12.42 -7.89 7.07
C ASN A 93 11.25 -7.88 6.10
N ASN A 94 11.08 -6.81 5.37
CA ASN A 94 10.02 -6.74 4.36
C ASN A 94 10.55 -7.26 3.04
N THR A 95 9.68 -7.89 2.26
CA THR A 95 10.03 -8.38 0.93
C THR A 95 9.17 -7.63 -0.08
N VAL A 96 9.80 -6.97 -1.01
CA VAL A 96 9.10 -6.16 -2.02
C VAL A 96 9.58 -6.57 -3.39
N SER A 97 8.64 -6.85 -4.28
CA SER A 97 8.98 -7.10 -5.68
C SER A 97 8.03 -6.29 -6.57
N TYR A 98 8.54 -5.84 -7.71
CA TYR A 98 7.71 -5.14 -8.68
C TYR A 98 8.10 -5.61 -10.07
N SER A 99 7.12 -5.68 -10.97
CA SER A 99 7.35 -6.25 -12.29
C SER A 99 7.73 -5.21 -13.31
N ALA A 100 7.28 -3.98 -13.15
CA ALA A 100 7.52 -2.93 -14.14
C ALA A 100 7.83 -1.62 -13.45
N GLY A 101 8.37 -0.67 -14.22
CA GLY A 101 8.72 0.63 -13.71
C GLY A 101 10.19 0.72 -13.33
N GLN A 102 10.64 1.94 -13.10
CA GLN A 102 12.02 2.19 -12.68
C GLN A 102 12.02 3.20 -11.55
N PRO A 103 11.50 2.83 -10.40
CA PRO A 103 11.44 3.75 -9.28
C PRO A 103 12.81 3.97 -8.67
N ARG A 104 12.95 5.09 -7.99
CA ARG A 104 14.11 5.29 -7.15
C ARG A 104 13.88 4.46 -5.89
N VAL A 105 14.79 3.56 -5.59
CA VAL A 105 14.64 2.65 -4.47
C VAL A 105 15.52 3.12 -3.33
N GLU A 106 14.92 3.32 -2.16
CA GLU A 106 15.65 3.64 -0.95
C GLU A 106 15.26 2.67 0.14
N ASP A 107 16.23 2.05 0.75
CA ASP A 107 16.02 1.10 1.82
C ASP A 107 16.81 1.58 3.02
N THR A 108 16.13 2.18 3.98
CA THR A 108 16.78 2.66 5.18
C THR A 108 16.48 1.79 6.39
N GLY A 109 15.75 0.70 6.18
CA GLY A 109 15.47 -0.26 7.24
C GLY A 109 16.55 -1.33 7.30
N ALA A 110 16.18 -2.50 7.77
CA ALA A 110 17.11 -3.60 7.92
C ALA A 110 16.46 -4.90 7.50
N GLY A 111 17.25 -5.77 6.86
CA GLY A 111 16.79 -7.10 6.50
C GLY A 111 15.77 -7.12 5.37
N ASN A 112 15.58 -6.02 4.68
CA ASN A 112 14.60 -5.96 3.61
C ASN A 112 15.17 -6.52 2.31
N SER A 113 14.29 -7.10 1.50
CA SER A 113 14.66 -7.63 0.20
C SER A 113 13.80 -6.95 -0.85
N ILE A 114 14.43 -6.23 -1.78
CA ILE A 114 13.73 -5.50 -2.80
C ILE A 114 14.29 -5.93 -4.14
N ARG A 115 13.40 -6.29 -5.07
CA ARG A 115 13.86 -6.70 -6.38
C ARG A 115 12.82 -6.41 -7.44
N ARG A 116 13.30 -6.27 -8.65
CA ARG A 116 12.47 -6.11 -9.82
C ARG A 116 12.44 -7.43 -10.57
N GLY A 117 11.26 -7.89 -10.90
CA GLY A 117 11.20 -9.13 -11.65
C GLY A 117 9.95 -9.92 -11.49
#